data_4fe9610a7d32121064b4ab7ce6ec663e
#
_entry.id   4fe9610a7d32121064b4ab7ce6ec663e
#
_cell.length_a   1.000
_cell.length_b   1.000
_cell.length_c   1.000
_cell.angle_alpha   90.00
_cell.angle_beta   90.00
_cell.angle_gamma   90.00
#
_symmetry.space_group_name_H-M   'P 1'
#
loop_
_entity.id
_entity.type
_entity.pdbx_description
1 polymer ?
#
loop_
_entity_poly.entity_id
_entity_poly.type
_entity_poly.pdbx_seq_one_letter_code
_entity_poly.pdbx_strand_id
1 'polypeptide(L)'
;KAAGTLLAVMKAYDEKKFKLTDKISAYIPELKDSNKSNITIRELLFHQSGLIPTINFYTKAMEKGRFKPNLVSSKSSPEYTWKVADGIYLKPSFQDTITQMIKRSKLGPKRYRYSCVNFILLKMMTEEQLLRPMDDVLESAFWAPLGAWHTTYNPLEKMDSVEIVPTEYDKIVRHQLIRGYVHDEAAAFQGGVSGNAGLFSNANDLAKVLQLYLNDGSYGGEQLLSAETVRLFTQTKSPTCRRGLGFDKPATGGKASPCGSFRIWAYRIYRNMLLG
;
A
#
# COMPACT_ATOMS: atom_id res chain seq x y z
N LYS A 1 -2.41 0.23 4.46
CA LYS A 1 -2.30 1.54 3.79
C LYS A 1 -2.01 2.66 4.80
N ALA A 2 -2.84 2.84 5.85
CA ALA A 2 -2.66 3.92 6.82
C ALA A 2 -1.35 3.79 7.62
N ALA A 3 -0.97 2.59 8.05
CA ALA A 3 0.26 2.33 8.80
C ALA A 3 1.49 2.03 7.91
N GLY A 4 1.33 2.12 6.61
CA GLY A 4 2.38 1.88 5.62
C GLY A 4 2.39 3.00 4.58
N THR A 5 2.03 2.70 3.34
CA THR A 5 2.14 3.60 2.18
C THR A 5 1.72 5.05 2.45
N LEU A 6 0.64 5.27 3.20
CA LEU A 6 0.17 6.63 3.48
C LEU A 6 1.16 7.41 4.37
N LEU A 7 1.82 6.76 5.34
CA LEU A 7 2.88 7.39 6.13
C LEU A 7 4.05 7.81 5.24
N ALA A 8 4.49 6.95 4.31
CA ALA A 8 5.57 7.29 3.38
C ALA A 8 5.16 8.44 2.43
N VAL A 9 3.91 8.46 1.94
CA VAL A 9 3.37 9.57 1.15
C VAL A 9 3.33 10.86 1.96
N MET A 10 2.90 10.81 3.23
CA MET A 10 2.89 11.97 4.12
C MET A 10 4.31 12.49 4.38
N LYS A 11 5.28 11.58 4.56
CA LYS A 11 6.70 11.94 4.70
C LYS A 11 7.23 12.69 3.48
N ALA A 12 7.00 12.15 2.28
CA ALA A 12 7.40 12.81 1.04
C ALA A 12 6.69 14.18 0.85
N TYR A 13 5.43 14.29 1.26
CA TYR A 13 4.70 15.57 1.23
C TYR A 13 5.29 16.58 2.24
N ASP A 14 5.60 16.14 3.44
CA ASP A 14 6.19 16.94 4.51
C ASP A 14 7.56 17.49 4.10
N GLU A 15 8.34 16.69 3.36
CA GLU A 15 9.61 17.07 2.74
C GLU A 15 9.43 17.90 1.45
N LYS A 16 8.21 18.31 1.11
CA LYS A 16 7.89 19.14 -0.07
C LYS A 16 8.33 18.53 -1.41
N LYS A 17 8.37 17.19 -1.49
CA LYS A 17 8.77 16.46 -2.70
C LYS A 17 7.71 16.50 -3.81
N PHE A 18 6.46 16.78 -3.48
CA PHE A 18 5.35 16.90 -4.44
C PHE A 18 4.23 17.80 -3.91
N LYS A 19 3.33 18.19 -4.80
CA LYS A 19 2.07 18.88 -4.48
C LYS A 19 0.89 17.97 -4.78
N LEU A 20 -0.20 18.09 -4.00
CA LEU A 20 -1.42 17.30 -4.22
C LEU A 20 -2.06 17.51 -5.61
N THR A 21 -1.77 18.63 -6.24
CA THR A 21 -2.24 19.00 -7.59
C THR A 21 -1.37 18.46 -8.72
N ASP A 22 -0.19 17.93 -8.40
CA ASP A 22 0.72 17.42 -9.40
C ASP A 22 0.15 16.16 -10.06
N LYS A 23 0.49 15.98 -11.33
CA LYS A 23 0.12 14.81 -12.12
C LYS A 23 1.05 13.65 -11.80
N ILE A 24 0.50 12.46 -11.64
CA ILE A 24 1.29 11.25 -11.39
C ILE A 24 2.32 10.98 -12.48
N SER A 25 2.05 11.39 -13.71
CA SER A 25 2.95 11.24 -14.85
C SER A 25 4.22 12.12 -14.76
N ALA A 26 4.25 13.10 -13.86
CA ALA A 26 5.47 13.86 -13.58
C ALA A 26 6.52 12.98 -12.84
N TYR A 27 6.04 11.99 -12.10
CA TYR A 27 6.85 11.11 -11.24
C TYR A 27 7.00 9.70 -11.79
N ILE A 28 6.10 9.28 -12.68
CA ILE A 28 6.13 8.00 -13.40
C ILE A 28 6.08 8.31 -14.89
N PRO A 29 7.24 8.53 -15.54
CA PRO A 29 7.33 9.00 -16.92
C PRO A 29 6.62 8.08 -17.92
N GLU A 30 6.55 6.78 -17.66
CA GLU A 30 5.88 5.79 -18.50
C GLU A 30 4.39 6.08 -18.69
N LEU A 31 3.78 6.85 -17.78
CA LEU A 31 2.37 7.24 -17.85
C LEU A 31 2.12 8.49 -18.69
N LYS A 32 3.15 9.22 -19.14
CA LYS A 32 2.99 10.47 -19.91
C LYS A 32 2.15 10.27 -21.16
N ASP A 33 2.44 9.21 -21.93
CA ASP A 33 1.73 8.88 -23.17
C ASP A 33 0.60 7.88 -22.93
N SER A 34 -0.21 8.12 -21.91
CA SER A 34 -1.34 7.25 -21.57
C SER A 34 -2.55 8.06 -21.13
N ASN A 35 -3.71 7.41 -21.06
CA ASN A 35 -4.92 8.02 -20.51
C ASN A 35 -4.83 8.31 -18.99
N LYS A 36 -3.71 7.96 -18.33
CA LYS A 36 -3.43 8.25 -16.91
C LYS A 36 -2.61 9.53 -16.72
N SER A 37 -2.10 10.14 -17.80
CA SER A 37 -1.21 11.31 -17.74
C SER A 37 -1.76 12.48 -16.92
N ASN A 38 -3.08 12.65 -16.87
CA ASN A 38 -3.76 13.74 -16.17
C ASN A 38 -4.35 13.37 -14.81
N ILE A 39 -3.98 12.22 -14.24
CA ILE A 39 -4.40 11.86 -12.89
C ILE A 39 -3.54 12.62 -11.88
N THR A 40 -4.18 13.32 -10.94
CA THR A 40 -3.47 14.03 -9.86
C THR A 40 -3.26 13.15 -8.64
N ILE A 41 -2.25 13.50 -7.82
CA ILE A 41 -1.97 12.82 -6.55
C ILE A 41 -3.20 12.87 -5.63
N ARG A 42 -3.89 14.02 -5.59
CA ARG A 42 -5.14 14.18 -4.83
C ARG A 42 -6.22 13.19 -5.27
N GLU A 43 -6.39 12.97 -6.57
CA GLU A 43 -7.38 12.02 -7.10
C GLU A 43 -7.05 10.57 -6.74
N LEU A 44 -5.76 10.21 -6.69
CA LEU A 44 -5.31 8.90 -6.21
C LEU A 44 -5.68 8.71 -4.74
N LEU A 45 -5.38 9.69 -3.89
CA LEU A 45 -5.65 9.66 -2.45
C LEU A 45 -7.15 9.60 -2.14
N PHE A 46 -7.99 10.28 -2.91
CA PHE A 46 -9.45 10.23 -2.77
C PHE A 46 -10.10 9.01 -3.39
N HIS A 47 -9.36 8.16 -4.10
CA HIS A 47 -9.91 7.10 -4.94
C HIS A 47 -10.89 7.63 -6.01
N GLN A 48 -10.55 8.77 -6.61
CA GLN A 48 -11.34 9.46 -7.65
C GLN A 48 -10.58 9.54 -8.99
N SER A 49 -9.53 8.75 -9.15
CA SER A 49 -8.66 8.74 -10.34
C SER A 49 -9.30 8.13 -11.60
N GLY A 50 -10.38 7.37 -11.45
CA GLY A 50 -10.97 6.57 -12.54
C GLY A 50 -10.26 5.23 -12.79
N LEU A 51 -9.21 4.88 -12.05
CA LEU A 51 -8.50 3.61 -12.19
C LEU A 51 -9.41 2.42 -11.82
N ILE A 52 -9.19 1.29 -12.49
CA ILE A 52 -9.89 0.04 -12.19
C ILE A 52 -9.54 -0.46 -10.78
N PRO A 53 -10.42 -1.22 -10.10
CA PRO A 53 -10.21 -1.61 -8.70
C PRO A 53 -8.95 -2.41 -8.44
N THR A 54 -8.64 -3.37 -9.31
CA THR A 54 -7.48 -4.26 -9.21
C THR A 54 -6.98 -4.68 -10.58
N ILE A 55 -5.72 -5.12 -10.66
CA ILE A 55 -5.12 -5.74 -11.83
C ILE A 55 -4.48 -7.05 -11.38
N ASN A 56 -4.86 -8.14 -12.02
CA ASN A 56 -4.32 -9.47 -11.73
C ASN A 56 -2.97 -9.66 -12.42
N PHE A 57 -1.90 -9.12 -11.83
CA PHE A 57 -0.55 -9.13 -12.41
C PHE A 57 -0.04 -10.55 -12.68
N TYR A 58 -0.40 -11.52 -11.83
CA TYR A 58 0.00 -12.92 -11.97
C TYR A 58 -0.35 -13.52 -13.33
N THR A 59 -1.39 -13.02 -14.02
CA THR A 59 -1.80 -13.49 -15.35
C THR A 59 -0.70 -13.33 -16.41
N LYS A 60 0.25 -12.44 -16.20
CA LYS A 60 1.42 -12.27 -17.09
C LYS A 60 2.59 -13.16 -16.70
N ALA A 61 2.66 -13.61 -15.45
CA ALA A 61 3.65 -14.54 -14.96
C ALA A 61 3.25 -16.02 -15.18
N MET A 62 1.99 -16.27 -15.59
CA MET A 62 1.44 -17.61 -15.80
C MET A 62 1.04 -17.84 -17.26
N GLU A 63 1.08 -19.09 -17.67
CA GLU A 63 0.57 -19.59 -18.94
C GLU A 63 -0.02 -20.99 -18.73
N LYS A 64 -1.25 -21.22 -19.23
CA LYS A 64 -1.97 -22.51 -19.08
C LYS A 64 -1.97 -23.04 -17.63
N GLY A 65 -2.14 -22.16 -16.64
CA GLY A 65 -2.18 -22.51 -15.21
C GLY A 65 -0.82 -22.82 -14.57
N ARG A 66 0.30 -22.59 -15.28
CA ARG A 66 1.65 -22.80 -14.78
C ARG A 66 2.47 -21.51 -14.80
N PHE A 67 3.41 -21.36 -13.89
CA PHE A 67 4.35 -20.25 -13.91
C PHE A 67 5.30 -20.35 -15.12
N LYS A 68 5.61 -19.22 -15.73
CA LYS A 68 6.59 -19.10 -16.79
C LYS A 68 8.00 -19.22 -16.21
N PRO A 69 8.81 -20.22 -16.63
CA PRO A 69 10.13 -20.47 -16.05
C PRO A 69 11.14 -19.34 -16.28
N ASN A 70 10.91 -18.48 -17.28
CA ASN A 70 11.73 -17.31 -17.54
C ASN A 70 11.41 -16.11 -16.61
N LEU A 71 10.33 -16.19 -15.83
CA LEU A 71 9.90 -15.15 -14.89
C LEU A 71 9.87 -15.65 -13.45
N VAL A 72 9.55 -16.92 -13.22
CA VAL A 72 9.35 -17.49 -11.89
C VAL A 72 10.24 -18.72 -11.72
N SER A 73 10.91 -18.84 -10.57
CA SER A 73 11.75 -19.95 -10.15
C SER A 73 11.23 -20.56 -8.86
N SER A 74 11.47 -21.87 -8.64
CA SER A 74 11.24 -22.53 -7.35
C SER A 74 12.36 -22.28 -6.33
N LYS A 75 13.48 -21.68 -6.74
CA LYS A 75 14.62 -21.37 -5.90
C LYS A 75 15.00 -19.90 -6.00
N SER A 76 15.40 -19.31 -4.88
CA SER A 76 15.99 -17.98 -4.86
C SER A 76 17.34 -17.97 -5.61
N SER A 77 17.61 -16.90 -6.31
CA SER A 77 18.90 -16.62 -6.93
C SER A 77 19.04 -15.10 -7.13
N PRO A 78 20.21 -14.58 -7.56
CA PRO A 78 20.37 -13.15 -7.82
C PRO A 78 19.39 -12.57 -8.86
N GLU A 79 18.84 -13.41 -9.75
CA GLU A 79 17.81 -12.99 -10.71
C GLU A 79 16.38 -13.12 -10.20
N TYR A 80 16.12 -13.99 -9.21
CA TYR A 80 14.80 -14.34 -8.71
C TYR A 80 14.74 -14.04 -7.21
N THR A 81 14.66 -12.75 -6.87
CA THR A 81 14.72 -12.27 -5.48
C THR A 81 13.36 -11.94 -4.87
N TRP A 82 12.33 -11.67 -5.68
CA TRP A 82 11.02 -11.35 -5.16
C TRP A 82 10.28 -12.60 -4.68
N LYS A 83 10.07 -12.69 -3.38
CA LYS A 83 9.36 -13.81 -2.73
C LYS A 83 7.85 -13.63 -2.90
N VAL A 84 7.21 -14.49 -3.68
CA VAL A 84 5.74 -14.50 -3.88
C VAL A 84 5.05 -15.42 -2.86
N ALA A 85 5.67 -16.57 -2.58
CA ALA A 85 5.29 -17.55 -1.56
C ALA A 85 6.43 -18.54 -1.35
N ASP A 86 6.24 -19.54 -0.50
CA ASP A 86 7.25 -20.60 -0.32
C ASP A 86 7.50 -21.32 -1.65
N GLY A 87 8.79 -21.46 -2.02
CA GLY A 87 9.20 -22.06 -3.29
C GLY A 87 8.71 -21.30 -4.54
N ILE A 88 8.32 -20.03 -4.46
CA ILE A 88 7.90 -19.23 -5.60
C ILE A 88 8.62 -17.87 -5.57
N TYR A 89 9.57 -17.70 -6.47
CA TYR A 89 10.42 -16.50 -6.59
C TYR A 89 10.27 -15.87 -7.97
N LEU A 90 10.06 -14.57 -8.02
CA LEU A 90 9.81 -13.78 -9.23
C LEU A 90 11.02 -12.89 -9.55
N LYS A 91 11.26 -12.62 -10.81
CA LYS A 91 12.26 -11.62 -11.22
C LYS A 91 11.78 -10.20 -10.89
N PRO A 92 12.61 -9.34 -10.27
CA PRO A 92 12.27 -7.94 -10.03
C PRO A 92 11.98 -7.14 -11.30
N SER A 93 12.54 -7.53 -12.45
CA SER A 93 12.22 -6.93 -13.76
C SER A 93 10.74 -7.08 -14.15
N PHE A 94 9.97 -7.91 -13.45
CA PHE A 94 8.52 -7.99 -13.61
C PHE A 94 7.81 -6.67 -13.27
N GLN A 95 8.47 -5.76 -12.54
CA GLN A 95 8.00 -4.39 -12.30
C GLN A 95 7.64 -3.65 -13.60
N ASP A 96 8.42 -3.84 -14.68
CA ASP A 96 8.14 -3.24 -15.99
C ASP A 96 6.81 -3.75 -16.55
N THR A 97 6.55 -5.04 -16.39
CA THR A 97 5.27 -5.66 -16.79
C THR A 97 4.10 -5.06 -16.00
N ILE A 98 4.26 -4.87 -14.70
CA ILE A 98 3.25 -4.23 -13.83
C ILE A 98 2.95 -2.82 -14.34
N THR A 99 3.98 -2.02 -14.57
CA THR A 99 3.86 -0.64 -15.08
C THR A 99 3.14 -0.62 -16.43
N GLN A 100 3.48 -1.51 -17.36
CA GLN A 100 2.80 -1.63 -18.64
C GLN A 100 1.34 -2.09 -18.52
N MET A 101 1.02 -3.01 -17.61
CA MET A 101 -0.37 -3.41 -17.35
C MET A 101 -1.19 -2.25 -16.79
N ILE A 102 -0.63 -1.46 -15.88
CA ILE A 102 -1.26 -0.24 -15.38
C ILE A 102 -1.46 0.75 -16.52
N LYS A 103 -0.40 1.04 -17.29
CA LYS A 103 -0.43 1.97 -18.44
C LYS A 103 -1.55 1.64 -19.42
N ARG A 104 -1.72 0.37 -19.76
CA ARG A 104 -2.70 -0.13 -20.76
C ARG A 104 -4.09 -0.38 -20.17
N SER A 105 -4.27 -0.34 -18.86
CA SER A 105 -5.56 -0.61 -18.23
C SER A 105 -6.61 0.44 -18.63
N LYS A 106 -7.89 0.06 -18.60
CA LYS A 106 -9.00 0.99 -18.86
C LYS A 106 -9.03 2.07 -17.77
N LEU A 107 -9.38 3.29 -18.18
CA LEU A 107 -9.67 4.40 -17.27
C LEU A 107 -11.15 4.73 -17.34
N GLY A 108 -11.82 4.74 -16.20
CA GLY A 108 -13.22 5.14 -16.07
C GLY A 108 -13.36 6.63 -15.73
N PRO A 109 -14.57 7.09 -15.44
CA PRO A 109 -14.82 8.48 -15.06
C PRO A 109 -14.19 8.79 -13.69
N LYS A 110 -13.78 10.04 -13.51
CA LYS A 110 -13.21 10.59 -12.27
C LYS A 110 -14.29 10.74 -11.19
N ARG A 111 -14.70 9.62 -10.60
CA ARG A 111 -15.64 9.54 -9.49
C ARG A 111 -15.12 8.55 -8.45
N TYR A 112 -15.68 8.60 -7.24
CA TYR A 112 -15.30 7.67 -6.21
C TYR A 112 -15.49 6.21 -6.64
N ARG A 113 -14.37 5.51 -6.73
CA ARG A 113 -14.27 4.07 -6.92
C ARG A 113 -13.00 3.58 -6.26
N TYR A 114 -13.15 2.80 -5.18
CA TYR A 114 -11.98 2.23 -4.52
C TYR A 114 -11.11 1.44 -5.52
N SER A 115 -9.81 1.73 -5.52
CA SER A 115 -8.84 1.07 -6.38
C SER A 115 -7.53 0.83 -5.63
N CYS A 116 -7.06 -0.41 -5.65
CA CYS A 116 -5.73 -0.78 -5.15
C CYS A 116 -4.62 -0.14 -5.99
N VAL A 117 -4.86 0.04 -7.29
CA VAL A 117 -3.88 0.61 -8.24
C VAL A 117 -3.50 2.04 -7.85
N ASN A 118 -4.40 2.82 -7.21
CA ASN A 118 -4.06 4.15 -6.70
C ASN A 118 -2.86 4.11 -5.74
N PHE A 119 -2.86 3.17 -4.81
CA PHE A 119 -1.80 3.07 -3.81
C PHE A 119 -0.53 2.41 -4.35
N ILE A 120 -0.64 1.59 -5.37
CA ILE A 120 0.53 1.08 -6.11
C ILE A 120 1.25 2.25 -6.79
N LEU A 121 0.52 3.13 -7.48
CA LEU A 121 1.12 4.32 -8.10
C LEU A 121 1.68 5.31 -7.06
N LEU A 122 1.00 5.47 -5.92
CA LEU A 122 1.51 6.30 -4.82
C LEU A 122 2.81 5.74 -4.25
N LYS A 123 2.96 4.41 -4.10
CA LYS A 123 4.23 3.78 -3.71
C LYS A 123 5.32 4.10 -4.72
N MET A 124 5.10 3.82 -6.00
CA MET A 124 6.09 4.06 -7.06
C MET A 124 6.56 5.53 -7.07
N MET A 125 5.62 6.48 -6.98
CA MET A 125 5.94 7.91 -6.86
C MET A 125 6.77 8.21 -5.62
N THR A 126 6.40 7.65 -4.48
CA THR A 126 7.06 7.94 -3.19
C THR A 126 8.49 7.43 -3.19
N GLU A 127 8.73 6.23 -3.71
CA GLU A 127 10.07 5.65 -3.83
C GLU A 127 10.97 6.49 -4.76
N GLU A 128 10.40 6.94 -5.89
CA GLU A 128 11.10 7.84 -6.81
C GLU A 128 11.45 9.18 -6.16
N GLN A 129 10.55 9.76 -5.37
CA GLN A 129 10.77 11.06 -4.74
C GLN A 129 11.70 11.01 -3.53
N LEU A 130 11.69 9.92 -2.78
CA LEU A 130 12.55 9.73 -1.62
C LEU A 130 13.88 9.03 -1.96
N LEU A 131 14.03 8.53 -3.20
CA LEU A 131 15.19 7.78 -3.70
C LEU A 131 15.55 6.58 -2.79
N ARG A 132 14.53 5.95 -2.21
CA ARG A 132 14.66 4.83 -1.27
C ARG A 132 13.47 3.89 -1.38
N PRO A 133 13.63 2.59 -1.15
CA PRO A 133 12.54 1.66 -0.98
C PRO A 133 11.56 2.12 0.11
N MET A 134 10.28 1.90 -0.10
CA MET A 134 9.23 2.38 0.81
C MET A 134 9.32 1.77 2.21
N ASP A 135 9.66 0.50 2.30
CA ASP A 135 9.84 -0.23 3.56
C ASP A 135 11.03 0.31 4.36
N ASP A 136 12.14 0.64 3.73
CA ASP A 136 13.30 1.29 4.38
C ASP A 136 12.93 2.67 4.94
N VAL A 137 12.15 3.45 4.18
CA VAL A 137 11.66 4.75 4.65
C VAL A 137 10.76 4.58 5.86
N LEU A 138 9.83 3.64 5.79
CA LEU A 138 8.87 3.38 6.87
C LEU A 138 9.55 2.86 8.13
N GLU A 139 10.50 1.95 7.99
CA GLU A 139 11.29 1.43 9.11
C GLU A 139 12.03 2.57 9.82
N SER A 140 12.83 3.34 9.08
CA SER A 140 13.72 4.34 9.68
C SER A 140 12.98 5.59 10.17
N ALA A 141 11.94 6.05 9.45
CA ALA A 141 11.26 7.29 9.78
C ALA A 141 10.09 7.11 10.76
N PHE A 142 9.56 5.87 10.90
CA PHE A 142 8.36 5.65 11.69
C PHE A 142 8.44 4.43 12.60
N TRP A 143 8.60 3.20 12.04
CA TRP A 143 8.41 2.00 12.86
C TRP A 143 9.46 1.85 13.95
N ALA A 144 10.74 2.11 13.65
CA ALA A 144 11.81 2.09 14.65
C ALA A 144 11.63 3.19 15.72
N PRO A 145 11.41 4.49 15.38
CA PRO A 145 11.13 5.53 16.37
C PRO A 145 9.87 5.27 17.21
N LEU A 146 8.84 4.63 16.64
CA LEU A 146 7.65 4.23 17.37
C LEU A 146 7.86 3.00 18.26
N GLY A 147 8.99 2.30 18.14
CA GLY A 147 9.17 0.99 18.76
C GLY A 147 8.18 -0.07 18.25
N ALA A 148 7.76 0.03 16.99
CA ALA A 148 6.80 -0.85 16.35
C ALA A 148 7.49 -2.03 15.66
N TRP A 149 8.22 -2.84 16.43
CA TRP A 149 9.16 -3.85 15.96
C TRP A 149 8.54 -5.03 15.20
N HIS A 150 7.24 -5.27 15.37
CA HIS A 150 6.49 -6.31 14.66
C HIS A 150 5.75 -5.76 13.43
N THR A 151 5.97 -4.49 13.10
CA THR A 151 5.40 -3.88 11.90
C THR A 151 6.42 -3.92 10.78
N THR A 152 6.15 -4.72 9.74
CA THR A 152 7.11 -4.91 8.63
C THR A 152 6.43 -5.43 7.37
N TYR A 153 7.10 -5.30 6.25
CA TYR A 153 6.85 -6.12 5.06
C TYR A 153 7.72 -7.38 5.13
N ASN A 154 7.34 -8.43 4.38
CA ASN A 154 8.11 -9.69 4.30
C ASN A 154 8.58 -10.20 5.67
N PRO A 155 7.69 -10.47 6.63
CA PRO A 155 8.05 -10.71 8.04
C PRO A 155 8.97 -11.90 8.26
N LEU A 156 9.01 -12.89 7.36
CA LEU A 156 9.91 -14.05 7.46
C LEU A 156 11.41 -13.69 7.36
N GLU A 157 11.74 -12.43 7.05
CA GLU A 157 13.11 -11.92 7.10
C GLU A 157 13.53 -11.48 8.51
N LYS A 158 12.55 -11.27 9.40
CA LYS A 158 12.74 -10.72 10.76
C LYS A 158 12.17 -11.59 11.87
N MET A 159 11.23 -12.49 11.58
CA MET A 159 10.45 -13.26 12.56
C MET A 159 10.38 -14.72 12.17
N ASP A 160 10.22 -15.60 13.17
CA ASP A 160 9.92 -17.01 12.92
C ASP A 160 8.48 -17.14 12.37
N SER A 161 8.31 -18.10 11.49
CA SER A 161 7.01 -18.41 10.90
C SER A 161 5.94 -18.79 11.91
N VAL A 162 6.32 -19.35 13.06
CA VAL A 162 5.40 -19.75 14.15
C VAL A 162 4.74 -18.53 14.81
N GLU A 163 5.38 -17.36 14.76
CA GLU A 163 4.84 -16.11 15.31
C GLU A 163 3.83 -15.44 14.37
N ILE A 164 3.72 -15.93 13.14
CA ILE A 164 2.91 -15.32 12.10
C ILE A 164 1.65 -16.13 11.86
N VAL A 165 0.50 -15.51 12.02
CA VAL A 165 -0.80 -16.16 11.75
C VAL A 165 -0.96 -16.39 10.25
N PRO A 166 -1.31 -17.62 9.80
CA PRO A 166 -1.64 -17.86 8.39
C PRO A 166 -2.92 -17.10 7.99
N THR A 167 -3.00 -16.69 6.72
CA THR A 167 -4.11 -15.89 6.23
C THR A 167 -5.14 -16.71 5.46
N GLU A 168 -4.69 -17.58 4.55
CA GLU A 168 -5.57 -18.40 3.72
C GLU A 168 -4.82 -19.60 3.13
N TYR A 169 -5.57 -20.54 2.56
CA TYR A 169 -5.06 -21.48 1.59
C TYR A 169 -5.37 -20.96 0.18
N ASP A 170 -4.34 -20.42 -0.51
CA ASP A 170 -4.49 -19.90 -1.87
C ASP A 170 -4.71 -21.06 -2.86
N LYS A 171 -5.93 -21.16 -3.37
CA LYS A 171 -6.35 -22.19 -4.34
C LYS A 171 -6.20 -21.76 -5.81
N ILE A 172 -5.82 -20.51 -6.06
CA ILE A 172 -5.91 -19.90 -7.40
C ILE A 172 -4.54 -19.77 -8.04
N VAL A 173 -3.54 -19.28 -7.29
CA VAL A 173 -2.25 -18.89 -7.85
C VAL A 173 -1.10 -19.67 -7.22
N ARG A 174 -1.02 -19.69 -5.87
CA ARG A 174 0.12 -20.23 -5.13
C ARG A 174 -0.08 -21.68 -4.65
N HIS A 175 -1.33 -22.13 -4.58
CA HIS A 175 -1.76 -23.48 -4.20
C HIS A 175 -1.16 -23.98 -2.90
N GLN A 176 -1.07 -23.10 -1.89
CA GLN A 176 -0.50 -23.40 -0.59
C GLN A 176 -1.12 -22.55 0.53
N LEU A 177 -0.88 -22.97 1.80
CA LEU A 177 -1.20 -22.14 2.96
C LEU A 177 -0.28 -20.92 2.99
N ILE A 178 -0.85 -19.73 3.01
CA ILE A 178 -0.10 -18.47 3.02
C ILE A 178 0.15 -18.06 4.47
N ARG A 179 1.43 -18.15 4.86
CA ARG A 179 1.93 -17.73 6.17
C ARG A 179 3.23 -16.93 5.98
N GLY A 180 3.28 -15.70 6.48
CA GLY A 180 4.45 -14.81 6.34
C GLY A 180 4.66 -14.23 4.96
N TYR A 181 3.80 -14.53 4.01
CA TYR A 181 3.71 -13.90 2.70
C TYR A 181 2.44 -13.07 2.59
N VAL A 182 2.46 -12.01 1.79
CA VAL A 182 1.28 -11.16 1.62
C VAL A 182 0.10 -11.95 1.04
N HIS A 183 -1.08 -11.74 1.64
CA HIS A 183 -2.32 -12.37 1.19
C HIS A 183 -2.72 -11.94 -0.23
N ASP A 184 -2.70 -10.63 -0.51
CA ASP A 184 -3.11 -10.03 -1.79
C ASP A 184 -2.15 -10.44 -2.92
N GLU A 185 -2.68 -11.08 -3.97
CA GLU A 185 -1.87 -11.59 -5.08
C GLU A 185 -1.19 -10.47 -5.87
N ALA A 186 -1.86 -9.31 -6.02
CA ALA A 186 -1.25 -8.19 -6.72
C ALA A 186 -0.03 -7.64 -5.96
N ALA A 187 -0.06 -7.66 -4.64
CA ALA A 187 1.08 -7.30 -3.80
C ALA A 187 2.17 -8.38 -3.79
N ALA A 188 1.80 -9.66 -3.79
CA ALA A 188 2.75 -10.77 -3.86
C ALA A 188 3.62 -10.70 -5.13
N PHE A 189 3.01 -10.37 -6.26
CA PHE A 189 3.73 -10.19 -7.53
C PHE A 189 4.45 -8.82 -7.65
N GLN A 190 4.54 -8.07 -6.54
CA GLN A 190 5.40 -6.90 -6.34
C GLN A 190 6.47 -7.16 -5.28
N GLY A 191 6.81 -8.42 -5.02
CA GLY A 191 7.81 -8.79 -4.03
C GLY A 191 7.36 -8.64 -2.56
N GLY A 192 6.04 -8.56 -2.32
CA GLY A 192 5.49 -8.42 -0.97
C GLY A 192 5.43 -6.98 -0.45
N VAL A 193 6.31 -6.09 -0.91
CA VAL A 193 6.31 -4.67 -0.57
C VAL A 193 5.48 -3.91 -1.60
N SER A 194 4.20 -3.71 -1.31
CA SER A 194 3.31 -3.02 -2.25
C SER A 194 2.52 -1.88 -1.59
N GLY A 195 2.17 -0.90 -2.41
CA GLY A 195 1.40 0.24 -1.95
C GLY A 195 -0.02 -0.11 -1.49
N ASN A 196 -0.60 -1.17 -2.01
CA ASN A 196 -1.99 -1.55 -1.68
C ASN A 196 -2.10 -2.54 -0.51
N ALA A 197 -1.10 -3.38 -0.28
CA ALA A 197 -1.10 -4.44 0.74
C ALA A 197 0.34 -4.86 1.09
N GLY A 198 0.52 -5.87 1.96
CA GLY A 198 1.80 -6.47 2.29
C GLY A 198 2.31 -6.18 3.68
N LEU A 199 1.73 -5.22 4.40
CA LEU A 199 2.14 -4.89 5.76
C LEU A 199 1.61 -5.93 6.76
N PHE A 200 2.50 -6.44 7.59
CA PHE A 200 2.24 -7.24 8.78
C PHE A 200 2.42 -6.38 10.03
N SER A 201 1.66 -6.67 11.08
CA SER A 201 1.73 -5.93 12.34
C SER A 201 0.96 -6.66 13.42
N ASN A 202 1.02 -6.15 14.65
CA ASN A 202 0.17 -6.54 15.76
C ASN A 202 -0.67 -5.35 16.26
N ALA A 203 -1.59 -5.61 17.19
CA ALA A 203 -2.49 -4.58 17.71
C ALA A 203 -1.76 -3.45 18.43
N ASN A 204 -0.71 -3.79 19.21
CA ASN A 204 0.07 -2.81 19.97
C ASN A 204 0.82 -1.85 19.04
N ASP A 205 1.49 -2.37 18.03
CA ASP A 205 2.24 -1.55 17.08
C ASP A 205 1.32 -0.66 16.23
N LEU A 206 0.15 -1.19 15.82
CA LEU A 206 -0.87 -0.38 15.14
C LEU A 206 -1.40 0.73 16.05
N ALA A 207 -1.55 0.48 17.36
CA ALA A 207 -1.97 1.51 18.32
C ALA A 207 -0.95 2.65 18.41
N LYS A 208 0.36 2.37 18.36
CA LYS A 208 1.42 3.39 18.32
C LYS A 208 1.31 4.26 17.06
N VAL A 209 1.09 3.65 15.90
CA VAL A 209 0.86 4.41 14.65
C VAL A 209 -0.39 5.27 14.75
N LEU A 210 -1.48 4.78 15.33
CA LEU A 210 -2.70 5.57 15.52
C LEU A 210 -2.46 6.72 16.52
N GLN A 211 -1.68 6.48 17.57
CA GLN A 211 -1.30 7.51 18.53
C GLN A 211 -0.47 8.62 17.88
N LEU A 212 0.45 8.28 16.95
CA LEU A 212 1.18 9.27 16.16
C LEU A 212 0.22 10.22 15.43
N TYR A 213 -0.82 9.70 14.79
CA TYR A 213 -1.83 10.53 14.11
C TYR A 213 -2.64 11.39 15.10
N LEU A 214 -3.00 10.85 16.26
CA LEU A 214 -3.77 11.56 17.28
C LEU A 214 -2.96 12.69 17.93
N ASN A 215 -1.64 12.53 18.00
CA ASN A 215 -0.72 13.53 18.56
C ASN A 215 -0.14 14.45 17.48
N ASP A 216 -0.85 14.67 16.36
CA ASP A 216 -0.40 15.57 15.29
C ASP A 216 1.03 15.27 14.81
N GLY A 217 1.42 13.99 14.72
CA GLY A 217 2.70 13.55 14.20
C GLY A 217 3.83 13.46 15.22
N SER A 218 3.54 13.64 16.51
CA SER A 218 4.51 13.48 17.59
C SER A 218 4.33 12.16 18.34
N TYR A 219 5.44 11.53 18.73
CA TYR A 219 5.46 10.34 19.57
C TYR A 219 6.76 10.28 20.38
N GLY A 220 6.65 9.92 21.68
CA GLY A 220 7.83 9.81 22.56
C GLY A 220 8.65 11.10 22.73
N GLY A 221 8.04 12.25 22.49
CA GLY A 221 8.73 13.56 22.52
C GLY A 221 9.34 13.98 21.19
N GLU A 222 9.33 13.13 20.17
CA GLU A 222 9.85 13.43 18.84
C GLU A 222 8.74 13.77 17.84
N GLN A 223 9.00 14.70 16.93
CA GLN A 223 8.10 15.09 15.85
C GLN A 223 8.52 14.32 14.58
N LEU A 224 7.78 13.25 14.23
CA LEU A 224 8.08 12.41 13.07
C LEU A 224 7.44 12.94 11.77
N LEU A 225 6.32 13.66 11.89
CA LEU A 225 5.63 14.38 10.82
C LEU A 225 5.20 15.73 11.33
N SER A 226 5.20 16.78 10.50
CA SER A 226 4.67 18.06 10.91
C SER A 226 3.17 17.98 11.25
N ALA A 227 2.73 18.75 12.25
CA ALA A 227 1.32 18.84 12.62
C ALA A 227 0.45 19.31 11.46
N GLU A 228 0.98 20.20 10.61
CA GLU A 228 0.30 20.68 9.40
C GLU A 228 -0.01 19.54 8.44
N THR A 229 0.98 18.72 8.13
CA THR A 229 0.83 17.55 7.26
C THR A 229 -0.17 16.55 7.83
N VAL A 230 -0.07 16.21 9.11
CA VAL A 230 -1.01 15.28 9.75
C VAL A 230 -2.43 15.82 9.68
N ARG A 231 -2.65 17.08 10.04
CA ARG A 231 -3.98 17.71 10.00
C ARG A 231 -4.52 17.78 8.57
N LEU A 232 -3.68 18.16 7.60
CA LEU A 232 -4.08 18.18 6.18
C LEU A 232 -4.63 16.83 5.74
N PHE A 233 -3.89 15.73 5.98
CA PHE A 233 -4.29 14.40 5.53
C PHE A 233 -5.45 13.82 6.32
N THR A 234 -5.48 14.02 7.64
CA THR A 234 -6.52 13.45 8.51
C THR A 234 -7.81 14.25 8.49
N GLN A 235 -7.79 15.57 8.27
CA GLN A 235 -8.98 16.41 8.31
C GLN A 235 -9.60 16.65 6.94
N THR A 236 -8.81 16.71 5.86
CA THR A 236 -9.33 16.92 4.51
C THR A 236 -10.33 15.85 4.12
N LYS A 237 -11.45 16.27 3.55
CA LYS A 237 -12.51 15.42 3.03
C LYS A 237 -12.80 15.78 1.57
N SER A 238 -13.07 14.78 0.75
CA SER A 238 -13.56 15.01 -0.61
C SER A 238 -14.90 15.73 -0.59
N PRO A 239 -15.13 16.72 -1.48
CA PRO A 239 -16.41 17.42 -1.56
C PRO A 239 -17.54 16.52 -2.10
N THR A 240 -17.22 15.42 -2.78
CA THR A 240 -18.19 14.58 -3.50
C THR A 240 -18.36 13.18 -2.89
N CYS A 241 -17.56 12.81 -1.90
CA CYS A 241 -17.66 11.51 -1.23
C CYS A 241 -17.09 11.56 0.19
N ARG A 242 -17.27 10.46 0.94
CA ARG A 242 -16.80 10.37 2.33
C ARG A 242 -15.28 10.22 2.49
N ARG A 243 -14.50 10.15 1.39
CA ARG A 243 -13.04 9.93 1.47
C ARG A 243 -12.28 11.17 1.92
N GLY A 244 -11.29 10.94 2.78
CA GLY A 244 -10.19 11.87 3.04
C GLY A 244 -8.98 11.53 2.18
N LEU A 245 -7.88 12.25 2.36
CA LEU A 245 -6.60 11.99 1.69
C LEU A 245 -6.01 10.67 2.20
N GLY A 246 -6.36 9.58 1.52
CA GLY A 246 -5.96 8.21 1.88
C GLY A 246 -6.80 7.54 2.98
N PHE A 247 -7.60 8.30 3.72
CA PHE A 247 -8.46 7.80 4.80
C PHE A 247 -9.90 7.58 4.38
N ASP A 248 -10.58 6.62 5.03
CA ASP A 248 -12.03 6.50 4.99
C ASP A 248 -12.63 7.31 6.14
N LYS A 249 -13.58 8.18 5.85
CA LYS A 249 -14.24 9.05 6.83
C LYS A 249 -15.64 8.54 7.15
N PRO A 250 -16.20 8.85 8.32
CA PRO A 250 -17.59 8.52 8.63
C PRO A 250 -18.55 9.07 7.59
N ALA A 251 -19.62 8.32 7.28
CA ALA A 251 -20.71 8.83 6.48
C ALA A 251 -21.46 9.93 7.23
N THR A 252 -21.84 11.01 6.53
CA THR A 252 -22.74 12.04 7.07
C THR A 252 -24.07 11.37 7.42
N GLY A 253 -24.52 11.47 8.67
CA GLY A 253 -25.81 10.91 9.13
C GLY A 253 -25.74 9.50 9.72
N GLY A 254 -24.60 8.82 9.72
CA GLY A 254 -24.45 7.59 10.51
C GLY A 254 -24.52 7.90 12.00
N LYS A 255 -25.29 7.11 12.80
CA LYS A 255 -25.32 7.23 14.26
C LYS A 255 -23.88 7.22 14.78
N ALA A 256 -23.38 8.40 15.09
CA ALA A 256 -22.03 8.58 15.59
C ALA A 256 -21.96 7.96 16.99
N SER A 257 -21.03 7.02 17.20
CA SER A 257 -20.59 6.73 18.58
C SER A 257 -20.07 8.04 19.20
N PRO A 258 -20.19 8.25 20.53
CA PRO A 258 -19.90 9.51 21.20
C PRO A 258 -18.45 10.01 21.15
N CYS A 259 -17.56 9.30 20.46
CA CYS A 259 -16.16 9.68 20.33
C CYS A 259 -16.01 10.80 19.30
N GLY A 260 -15.48 11.95 19.71
CA GLY A 260 -15.41 13.22 18.98
C GLY A 260 -14.89 13.17 17.53
N SER A 261 -14.65 14.32 16.95
CA SER A 261 -14.36 14.60 15.54
C SER A 261 -13.19 13.82 14.87
N PHE A 262 -12.44 13.03 15.62
CA PHE A 262 -11.34 12.18 15.14
C PHE A 262 -11.80 10.74 14.94
N ARG A 263 -12.22 10.40 13.71
CA ARG A 263 -12.45 9.01 13.31
C ARG A 263 -11.62 8.69 12.07
N ILE A 264 -10.50 8.04 12.31
CA ILE A 264 -9.74 7.34 11.28
C ILE A 264 -10.25 5.89 11.28
N TRP A 265 -10.90 5.46 10.22
CA TRP A 265 -11.26 4.06 10.05
C TRP A 265 -10.17 3.35 9.25
N ALA A 266 -9.40 2.50 9.91
CA ALA A 266 -8.63 1.45 9.24
C ALA A 266 -9.59 0.29 8.89
N TYR A 267 -10.48 0.52 7.92
CA TYR A 267 -11.49 -0.48 7.54
C TYR A 267 -10.92 -1.42 6.49
N ARG A 268 -10.58 -2.62 6.86
CA ARG A 268 -10.61 -3.90 6.13
C ARG A 268 -9.73 -5.02 6.72
N ILE A 269 -9.03 -4.81 7.82
CA ILE A 269 -8.24 -5.89 8.43
C ILE A 269 -9.12 -6.90 9.17
N TYR A 270 -10.32 -6.50 9.63
CA TYR A 270 -11.14 -7.31 10.53
C TYR A 270 -12.18 -8.24 9.85
N ARG A 271 -12.46 -8.13 8.57
CA ARG A 271 -13.55 -8.93 7.98
C ARG A 271 -13.19 -10.39 7.74
N ASN A 272 -11.90 -10.72 7.63
CA ASN A 272 -11.45 -12.09 7.39
C ASN A 272 -10.98 -12.84 8.66
N MET A 273 -10.88 -12.16 9.81
CA MET A 273 -10.50 -12.80 11.08
C MET A 273 -11.68 -13.36 11.89
N LEU A 274 -12.93 -13.05 11.52
CA LEU A 274 -14.12 -13.45 12.29
C LEU A 274 -15.00 -14.50 11.58
N LEU A 275 -14.52 -15.10 10.50
CA LEU A 275 -15.21 -16.18 9.78
C LEU A 275 -14.28 -17.38 9.58
N GLY A 276 -13.62 -17.80 10.66
CA GLY A 276 -12.92 -19.06 10.78
C GLY A 276 -13.47 -19.82 11.95
#